data_828666bcef3646dfe11390f9243b4d42
#
_entry.id   828666bcef3646dfe11390f9243b4d42
#
_cell.length_a   1.000
_cell.length_b   1.000
_cell.length_c   1.000
_cell.angle_alpha   90.00
_cell.angle_beta   90.00
_cell.angle_gamma   90.00
#
_symmetry.space_group_name_H-M   'P 1'
#
loop_
_entity.id
_entity.type
_entity.pdbx_description
1 polymer ?
#
loop_
_entity_poly.entity_id
_entity_poly.type
_entity_poly.pdbx_seq_one_letter_code
_entity_poly.pdbx_strand_id
1 'polypeptide(L)'
;MLDAIFERLPTTHPARGPYQLFSKAEKVKGNAVLGLGTRLQIMQNKLVQQITSHADFDLTLPGKQKCAYFCITSDQDSTYDVLATLFTSFLSIKLVRLADRMEDRKLPVPMCFILDEFRTSE
;
A
#
# COMPACT_ATOMS: atom_id res chain seq x y z
N MET A 1 22.58 -7.65 10.64
CA MET A 1 22.45 -7.60 9.17
C MET A 1 21.92 -6.24 8.68
N LEU A 2 20.85 -5.71 9.26
CA LEU A 2 20.31 -4.39 8.86
C LEU A 2 21.31 -3.26 9.17
N ASP A 3 21.91 -3.26 10.34
CA ASP A 3 22.91 -2.26 10.75
C ASP A 3 24.07 -2.15 9.75
N ALA A 4 24.59 -3.28 9.28
CA ALA A 4 25.66 -3.30 8.28
C ALA A 4 25.28 -2.68 6.93
N ILE A 5 24.01 -2.71 6.56
CA ILE A 5 23.51 -2.06 5.33
C ILE A 5 23.52 -0.54 5.52
N PHE A 6 22.99 -0.07 6.65
CA PHE A 6 22.90 1.37 6.92
C PHE A 6 24.25 2.02 7.24
N GLU A 7 25.20 1.27 7.79
CA GLU A 7 26.57 1.75 8.02
C GLU A 7 27.33 2.01 6.72
N ARG A 8 27.02 1.26 5.65
CA ARG A 8 27.63 1.44 4.33
C ARG A 8 27.07 2.63 3.55
N LEU A 9 25.96 3.21 4.00
CA LEU A 9 25.39 4.38 3.35
C LEU A 9 26.28 5.62 3.57
N PRO A 10 26.41 6.50 2.56
CA PRO A 10 27.11 7.77 2.72
C PRO A 10 26.52 8.59 3.89
N THR A 11 27.34 9.39 4.56
CA THR A 11 26.90 10.25 5.67
C THR A 11 25.80 11.23 5.27
N THR A 12 25.76 11.61 4.00
CA THR A 12 24.77 12.51 3.40
C THR A 12 23.46 11.82 3.01
N HIS A 13 23.39 10.47 3.14
CA HIS A 13 22.18 9.75 2.75
C HIS A 13 21.03 10.05 3.71
N PRO A 14 19.82 10.43 3.20
CA PRO A 14 18.70 10.90 4.04
C PRO A 14 18.19 9.84 5.03
N ALA A 15 18.36 8.56 4.75
CA ALA A 15 17.94 7.48 5.65
C ALA A 15 18.90 7.21 6.81
N ARG A 16 20.16 7.73 6.78
CA ARG A 16 21.17 7.39 7.78
C ARG A 16 20.87 8.02 9.14
N GLY A 17 20.51 9.30 9.18
CA GLY A 17 20.17 10.00 10.43
C GLY A 17 18.97 9.37 11.16
N PRO A 18 17.81 9.22 10.52
CA PRO A 18 16.65 8.54 11.10
C PRO A 18 16.97 7.12 11.59
N TYR A 19 17.79 6.37 10.84
CA TYR A 19 18.19 5.02 11.25
C TYR A 19 19.07 5.03 12.51
N GLN A 20 20.01 5.96 12.64
CA GLN A 20 20.86 6.08 13.84
C GLN A 20 20.04 6.39 15.10
N LEU A 21 19.00 7.23 14.98
CA LEU A 21 18.08 7.49 16.09
C LEU A 21 17.29 6.24 16.45
N PHE A 22 16.77 5.53 15.46
CA PHE A 22 16.03 4.29 15.62
C PHE A 22 16.87 3.18 16.23
N SER A 23 18.13 3.01 15.79
CA SER A 23 19.02 1.93 16.26
C SER A 23 19.43 2.09 17.72
N LYS A 24 19.50 3.33 18.23
CA LYS A 24 19.84 3.63 19.65
C LYS A 24 18.66 3.43 20.60
N ALA A 25 17.43 3.39 20.09
CA ALA A 25 16.21 3.28 20.89
C ALA A 25 15.68 1.83 20.91
N GLU A 26 16.35 0.94 21.65
CA GLU A 26 16.03 -0.50 21.68
C GLU A 26 14.57 -0.82 21.96
N LYS A 27 13.94 -0.14 22.93
CA LYS A 27 12.51 -0.31 23.24
C LYS A 27 11.61 0.08 22.06
N VAL A 28 11.93 1.19 21.40
CA VAL A 28 11.18 1.67 20.22
C VAL A 28 11.37 0.73 19.04
N LYS A 29 12.59 0.24 18.85
CA LYS A 29 12.93 -0.74 17.81
C LYS A 29 12.14 -2.04 18.01
N GLY A 30 12.07 -2.57 19.22
CA GLY A 30 11.30 -3.78 19.53
C GLY A 30 9.82 -3.61 19.23
N ASN A 31 9.21 -2.52 19.66
CA ASN A 31 7.80 -2.23 19.43
C ASN A 31 7.48 -2.00 17.93
N ALA A 32 8.37 -1.29 17.22
CA ALA A 32 8.20 -1.06 15.79
C ALA A 32 8.31 -2.35 14.97
N VAL A 33 9.29 -3.22 15.31
CA VAL A 33 9.46 -4.53 14.65
C VAL A 33 8.27 -5.43 14.93
N LEU A 34 7.79 -5.46 16.18
CA LEU A 34 6.61 -6.25 16.54
C LEU A 34 5.36 -5.74 15.81
N GLY A 35 5.10 -4.43 15.82
CA GLY A 35 3.98 -3.83 15.13
C GLY A 35 4.01 -4.05 13.61
N LEU A 36 5.19 -3.95 13.00
CA LEU A 36 5.36 -4.27 11.58
C LEU A 36 5.17 -5.77 11.32
N GLY A 37 5.72 -6.63 12.16
CA GLY A 37 5.57 -8.07 12.06
C GLY A 37 4.11 -8.50 12.09
N THR A 38 3.33 -7.95 13.03
CA THR A 38 1.88 -8.21 13.14
C THR A 38 1.14 -7.78 11.87
N ARG A 39 1.44 -6.59 11.33
CA ARG A 39 0.81 -6.10 10.10
C ARG A 39 1.20 -6.90 8.86
N LEU A 40 2.43 -7.40 8.81
CA LEU A 40 2.92 -8.21 7.68
C LEU A 40 2.56 -9.69 7.80
N GLN A 41 2.02 -10.14 8.93
CA GLN A 41 1.64 -11.54 9.14
C GLN A 41 0.63 -12.03 8.10
N ILE A 42 -0.28 -11.17 7.67
CA ILE A 42 -1.25 -11.48 6.62
C ILE A 42 -0.57 -11.88 5.30
N MET A 43 0.59 -11.30 4.98
CA MET A 43 1.35 -11.61 3.77
C MET A 43 2.01 -13.00 3.80
N GLN A 44 2.03 -13.66 4.97
CA GLN A 44 2.51 -15.04 5.10
C GLN A 44 1.44 -16.08 4.72
N ASN A 45 0.17 -15.65 4.60
CA ASN A 45 -0.90 -16.51 4.14
C ASN A 45 -0.71 -16.87 2.67
N LYS A 46 -0.72 -18.19 2.36
CA LYS A 46 -0.51 -18.68 1.00
C LYS A 46 -1.53 -18.17 -0.01
N LEU A 47 -2.79 -18.01 0.39
CA LEU A 47 -3.84 -17.44 -0.48
C LEU A 47 -3.56 -15.98 -0.81
N VAL A 48 -3.15 -15.20 0.20
CA VAL A 48 -2.75 -13.79 -0.01
C VAL A 48 -1.55 -13.70 -0.94
N GLN A 49 -0.54 -14.56 -0.76
CA GLN A 49 0.61 -14.63 -1.66
C GLN A 49 0.19 -14.97 -3.10
N GLN A 50 -0.74 -15.90 -3.29
CA GLN A 50 -1.24 -16.26 -4.60
C GLN A 50 -1.95 -15.09 -5.28
N ILE A 51 -2.92 -14.44 -4.62
CA ILE A 51 -3.68 -13.33 -5.21
C ILE A 51 -2.84 -12.06 -5.42
N THR A 52 -1.73 -11.90 -4.68
CA THR A 52 -0.84 -10.74 -4.83
C THR A 52 0.38 -11.01 -5.72
N SER A 53 0.57 -12.26 -6.18
CA SER A 53 1.75 -12.66 -6.96
C SER A 53 1.71 -12.18 -8.42
N HIS A 54 0.55 -11.90 -8.95
CA HIS A 54 0.34 -11.46 -10.32
C HIS A 54 -0.82 -10.47 -10.41
N ALA A 55 -0.92 -9.77 -11.52
CA ALA A 55 -1.99 -8.81 -11.77
C ALA A 55 -2.94 -9.39 -12.82
N ASP A 56 -4.18 -9.70 -12.42
CA ASP A 56 -5.20 -10.25 -13.31
C ASP A 56 -5.94 -9.18 -14.12
N PHE A 57 -5.82 -7.91 -13.71
CA PHE A 57 -6.51 -6.79 -14.35
C PHE A 57 -5.72 -5.48 -14.27
N ASP A 58 -6.00 -4.58 -15.20
CA ASP A 58 -5.35 -3.27 -15.27
C ASP A 58 -6.06 -2.24 -14.37
N LEU A 59 -5.39 -1.80 -13.30
CA LEU A 59 -5.90 -0.75 -12.40
C LEU A 59 -6.13 0.60 -13.10
N THR A 60 -5.60 0.80 -14.31
CA THR A 60 -5.82 2.04 -15.07
C THR A 60 -7.03 1.96 -16.00
N LEU A 61 -7.62 0.79 -16.16
CA LEU A 61 -8.73 0.54 -17.08
C LEU A 61 -9.94 1.45 -16.83
N PRO A 62 -10.39 1.69 -15.57
CA PRO A 62 -11.55 2.55 -15.32
C PRO A 62 -11.37 3.99 -15.78
N GLY A 63 -10.12 4.47 -15.86
CA GLY A 63 -9.83 5.81 -16.40
C GLY A 63 -9.75 5.88 -17.92
N LYS A 64 -9.70 4.72 -18.62
CA LYS A 64 -9.58 4.61 -20.07
C LYS A 64 -10.90 4.26 -20.76
N GLN A 65 -11.70 3.41 -20.12
CA GLN A 65 -12.98 2.95 -20.64
C GLN A 65 -14.02 2.77 -19.54
N LYS A 66 -15.30 2.80 -19.90
CA LYS A 66 -16.40 2.59 -18.94
C LYS A 66 -16.36 1.16 -18.41
N CYS A 67 -16.09 0.99 -17.13
CA CYS A 67 -16.16 -0.28 -16.42
C CYS A 67 -16.46 -0.03 -14.94
N ALA A 68 -16.77 -1.09 -14.19
CA ALA A 68 -16.98 -1.04 -12.76
C ALA A 68 -16.15 -2.13 -12.07
N TYR A 69 -15.50 -1.79 -10.98
CA TYR A 69 -14.83 -2.73 -10.09
C TYR A 69 -15.61 -2.83 -8.79
N PHE A 70 -15.96 -4.05 -8.41
CA PHE A 70 -16.64 -4.35 -7.17
C PHE A 70 -15.65 -5.01 -6.22
N CYS A 71 -15.28 -4.31 -5.15
CA CYS A 71 -14.46 -4.84 -4.08
C CYS A 71 -15.37 -5.23 -2.92
N ILE A 72 -15.56 -6.53 -2.73
CA ILE A 72 -16.42 -7.06 -1.68
C ILE A 72 -15.53 -7.54 -0.53
N THR A 73 -15.76 -7.01 0.65
CA THR A 73 -15.07 -7.37 1.90
C THR A 73 -16.05 -8.04 2.86
N SER A 74 -15.54 -8.77 3.84
CA SER A 74 -16.36 -9.42 4.87
C SER A 74 -16.65 -8.45 6.01
N ASP A 75 -17.91 -8.34 6.42
CA ASP A 75 -18.30 -7.55 7.60
C ASP A 75 -17.90 -8.23 8.92
N GLN A 76 -17.69 -9.55 8.88
CA GLN A 76 -17.40 -10.35 10.07
C GLN A 76 -15.91 -10.54 10.34
N ASP A 77 -15.05 -10.40 9.32
CA ASP A 77 -13.62 -10.65 9.42
C ASP A 77 -12.81 -9.52 8.79
N SER A 78 -12.28 -8.64 9.64
CA SER A 78 -11.44 -7.51 9.25
C SER A 78 -9.99 -7.89 8.91
N THR A 79 -9.63 -9.17 9.00
CA THR A 79 -8.25 -9.64 8.77
C THR A 79 -7.72 -9.20 7.41
N TYR A 80 -8.58 -9.15 6.39
CA TYR A 80 -8.21 -8.83 5.01
C TYR A 80 -8.50 -7.38 4.59
N ASP A 81 -8.99 -6.51 5.48
CA ASP A 81 -9.30 -5.11 5.17
C ASP A 81 -8.07 -4.34 4.65
N VAL A 82 -6.87 -4.73 5.10
CA VAL A 82 -5.62 -4.19 4.59
C VAL A 82 -5.47 -4.37 3.08
N LEU A 83 -5.95 -5.48 2.52
CA LEU A 83 -5.90 -5.73 1.08
C LEU A 83 -6.85 -4.81 0.31
N ALA A 84 -8.07 -4.59 0.83
CA ALA A 84 -9.02 -3.65 0.25
C ALA A 84 -8.48 -2.21 0.30
N THR A 85 -7.86 -1.83 1.42
CA THR A 85 -7.20 -0.53 1.57
C THR A 85 -6.04 -0.35 0.58
N LEU A 86 -5.19 -1.36 0.42
CA LEU A 86 -4.11 -1.35 -0.56
C LEU A 86 -4.64 -1.27 -1.99
N PHE A 87 -5.68 -2.06 -2.32
CA PHE A 87 -6.32 -2.01 -3.63
C PHE A 87 -6.84 -0.61 -3.96
N THR A 88 -7.62 0.00 -3.06
CA THR A 88 -8.18 1.34 -3.23
C THR A 88 -7.08 2.40 -3.37
N SER A 89 -6.03 2.29 -2.55
CA SER A 89 -4.88 3.19 -2.60
C SER A 89 -4.11 3.08 -3.91
N PHE A 90 -3.79 1.87 -4.36
CA PHE A 90 -3.09 1.66 -5.63
C PHE A 90 -3.94 2.08 -6.83
N LEU A 91 -5.24 1.80 -6.80
CA LEU A 91 -6.17 2.24 -7.83
C LEU A 91 -6.15 3.77 -7.96
N SER A 92 -6.29 4.48 -6.84
CA SER A 92 -6.23 5.96 -6.80
C SER A 92 -4.90 6.49 -7.33
N ILE A 93 -3.77 5.96 -6.84
CA ILE A 93 -2.43 6.38 -7.29
C ILE A 93 -2.23 6.14 -8.78
N LYS A 94 -2.68 4.99 -9.30
CA LYS A 94 -2.53 4.66 -10.72
C LYS A 94 -3.39 5.55 -11.61
N LEU A 95 -4.60 5.88 -11.20
CA LEU A 95 -5.50 6.77 -11.95
C LEU A 95 -4.99 8.22 -11.94
N VAL A 96 -4.52 8.74 -10.81
CA VAL A 96 -3.89 10.06 -10.74
C VAL A 96 -2.67 10.12 -11.66
N ARG A 97 -1.77 9.14 -11.59
CA ARG A 97 -0.61 9.07 -12.47
C ARG A 97 -0.97 8.93 -13.95
N LEU A 98 -2.11 8.30 -14.27
CA LEU A 98 -2.62 8.25 -15.62
C LEU A 98 -3.08 9.62 -16.07
N ALA A 99 -3.88 10.34 -15.25
CA ALA A 99 -4.32 11.69 -15.54
C ALA A 99 -3.14 12.67 -15.74
N ASP A 100 -2.12 12.59 -14.87
CA ASP A 100 -0.92 13.44 -14.97
C ASP A 100 -0.14 13.30 -16.29
N ARG A 101 -0.30 12.15 -16.97
CA ARG A 101 0.34 11.89 -18.27
C ARG A 101 -0.51 12.36 -19.46
N MET A 102 -1.76 12.76 -19.23
CA MET A 102 -2.64 13.29 -20.26
C MET A 102 -2.38 14.78 -20.45
N GLU A 103 -2.58 15.27 -21.67
CA GLU A 103 -2.31 16.65 -22.04
C GLU A 103 -3.13 17.66 -21.22
N ASP A 104 -4.39 17.33 -20.96
CA ASP A 104 -5.32 18.13 -20.16
C ASP A 104 -5.34 17.77 -18.66
N ARG A 105 -4.48 16.82 -18.23
CA ARG A 105 -4.40 16.29 -16.86
C ARG A 105 -5.72 15.73 -16.33
N LYS A 106 -6.53 15.19 -17.22
CA LYS A 106 -7.82 14.57 -16.89
C LYS A 106 -7.88 13.14 -17.38
N LEU A 107 -8.64 12.32 -16.68
CA LEU A 107 -8.94 10.97 -17.16
C LEU A 107 -9.90 11.04 -18.36
N PRO A 108 -9.68 10.24 -19.41
CA PRO A 108 -10.62 10.10 -20.53
C PRO A 108 -12.03 9.70 -20.09
N VAL A 109 -12.14 8.88 -19.04
CA VAL A 109 -13.42 8.51 -18.41
C VAL A 109 -13.35 8.95 -16.94
N PRO A 110 -14.29 9.79 -16.47
CA PRO A 110 -14.37 10.17 -15.06
C PRO A 110 -14.58 8.95 -14.17
N MET A 111 -13.83 8.86 -13.07
CA MET A 111 -13.94 7.79 -12.09
C MET A 111 -14.69 8.26 -10.85
N CYS A 112 -15.62 7.44 -10.37
CA CYS A 112 -16.32 7.65 -9.11
C CYS A 112 -16.02 6.49 -8.16
N PHE A 113 -15.64 6.81 -6.92
CA PHE A 113 -15.51 5.85 -5.83
C PHE A 113 -16.79 5.89 -5.00
N ILE A 114 -17.44 4.74 -4.86
CA ILE A 114 -18.57 4.56 -3.96
C ILE A 114 -18.06 3.71 -2.81
N LEU A 115 -17.88 4.34 -1.65
CA LEU A 115 -17.30 3.71 -0.46
C LEU A 115 -18.44 3.53 0.55
N ASP A 116 -18.93 2.29 0.61
CA ASP A 116 -19.93 1.90 1.59
C ASP A 116 -19.23 1.45 2.87
N GLU A 117 -19.72 1.86 4.04
CA GLU A 117 -19.15 1.58 5.35
C GLU A 117 -17.64 1.87 5.47
N PHE A 118 -17.20 2.99 4.87
CA PHE A 118 -15.80 3.40 4.94
C PHE A 118 -15.40 3.70 6.38
N ARG A 119 -14.73 2.73 7.03
CA ARG A 119 -14.11 2.94 8.34
C ARG A 119 -12.80 3.68 8.15
N THR A 120 -12.70 4.89 8.70
CA THR A 120 -11.40 5.51 8.95
C THR A 120 -10.73 4.68 10.05
N SER A 121 -9.70 3.90 9.70
CA SER A 121 -8.83 3.27 10.70
C SER A 121 -8.11 4.39 11.45
N GLU A 122 -8.50 4.64 12.71
CA GLU A 122 -7.73 5.44 13.66
C GLU A 122 -6.40 4.75 13.98
#